data_7445569fe0ce66ce046c01e072d72d26
#
_entry.id   7445569fe0ce66ce046c01e072d72d26
#
_cell.length_a   1.000
_cell.length_b   1.000
_cell.length_c   1.000
_cell.angle_alpha   90.00
_cell.angle_beta   90.00
_cell.angle_gamma   90.00
#
_symmetry.space_group_name_H-M   'P 1'
#
loop_
_entity.id
_entity.type
_entity.pdbx_description
1 polymer ?
#
loop_
_entity_poly.entity_id
_entity_poly.type
_entity_poly.pdbx_seq_one_letter_code
_entity_poly.pdbx_strand_id
1 'polypeptide(L)'
;MKRLLWDKRFSGILWAVVLGAAFLMLSMLIVNFVSGIPWYLLSSMLRAAFGVIILMLGTRLYGKTTREILSLHNSKIAILSGLGFLVFLLCYVAAVYVGCRGISGLTAGLFFARILLQQLTTALYEELNYRFLILEGYFHGNKSVWSRLLYAFVSFLVFGATHVVTG
;
A
#
# COMPACT_ATOMS: atom_id res chain seq x y z
N MET A 1 24.39 12.70 -14.29
CA MET A 1 23.74 12.29 -13.04
C MET A 1 22.58 13.20 -12.61
N LYS A 2 22.74 14.55 -12.53
CA LYS A 2 21.62 15.46 -12.17
C LYS A 2 20.38 15.32 -13.06
N ARG A 3 20.51 15.15 -14.39
CA ARG A 3 19.37 14.97 -15.30
C ARG A 3 18.58 13.67 -15.04
N LEU A 4 19.23 12.59 -14.66
CA LEU A 4 18.60 11.29 -14.43
C LEU A 4 17.72 11.30 -13.16
N LEU A 5 18.15 12.00 -12.11
CA LEU A 5 17.40 12.12 -10.84
C LEU A 5 16.14 12.98 -10.99
N TRP A 6 16.08 13.83 -12.02
CA TRP A 6 14.91 14.67 -12.32
C TRP A 6 14.00 14.09 -13.40
N ASP A 7 14.38 12.95 -14.01
CA ASP A 7 13.44 12.20 -14.84
C ASP A 7 12.35 11.62 -13.94
N LYS A 8 11.11 12.04 -14.17
CA LYS A 8 9.95 11.62 -13.36
C LYS A 8 9.79 10.11 -13.29
N ARG A 9 10.16 9.39 -14.37
CA ARG A 9 10.09 7.93 -14.44
C ARG A 9 11.06 7.27 -13.47
N PHE A 10 12.31 7.68 -13.53
CA PHE A 10 13.36 7.13 -12.68
C PHE A 10 13.18 7.56 -11.22
N SER A 11 12.82 8.82 -11.00
CA SER A 11 12.62 9.37 -9.66
C SER A 11 11.52 8.66 -8.89
N GLY A 12 10.38 8.37 -9.52
CA GLY A 12 9.28 7.64 -8.87
C GLY A 12 9.68 6.24 -8.44
N ILE A 13 10.35 5.48 -9.33
CA ILE A 13 10.85 4.14 -9.02
C ILE A 13 11.90 4.19 -7.90
N LEU A 14 12.86 5.12 -8.00
CA LEU A 14 13.90 5.27 -6.98
C LEU A 14 13.30 5.55 -5.60
N TRP A 15 12.35 6.48 -5.51
CA TRP A 15 11.71 6.79 -4.25
C TRP A 15 10.84 5.65 -3.71
N ALA A 16 10.16 4.90 -4.58
CA ALA A 16 9.42 3.72 -4.16
C ALA A 16 10.33 2.67 -3.53
N VAL A 17 11.50 2.42 -4.12
CA VAL A 17 12.50 1.49 -3.59
C VAL A 17 13.08 2.01 -2.27
N VAL A 18 13.49 3.27 -2.21
CA VAL A 18 14.07 3.88 -1.00
C VAL A 18 13.09 3.87 0.17
N LEU A 19 11.83 4.28 -0.08
CA LEU A 19 10.80 4.28 0.97
C LEU A 19 10.40 2.86 1.37
N GLY A 20 10.32 1.93 0.42
CA GLY A 20 10.08 0.52 0.71
C GLY A 20 11.17 -0.08 1.59
N ALA A 21 12.45 0.13 1.24
CA ALA A 21 13.57 -0.33 2.04
C ALA A 21 13.59 0.30 3.45
N ALA A 22 13.39 1.61 3.54
CA ALA A 22 13.33 2.32 4.82
C ALA A 22 12.18 1.80 5.70
N PHE A 23 11.00 1.56 5.12
CA PHE A 23 9.88 0.97 5.82
C PHE A 23 10.20 -0.43 6.36
N LEU A 24 10.78 -1.30 5.53
CA LEU A 24 11.16 -2.65 5.94
C LEU A 24 12.20 -2.63 7.07
N MET A 25 13.23 -1.81 6.96
CA MET A 25 14.25 -1.67 8.01
C MET A 25 13.65 -1.21 9.34
N LEU A 26 12.81 -0.17 9.32
CA LEU A 26 12.13 0.31 10.53
C LEU A 26 11.18 -0.74 11.10
N SER A 27 10.42 -1.45 10.26
CA SER A 27 9.53 -2.52 10.69
C SER A 27 10.29 -3.66 11.36
N MET A 28 11.43 -4.08 10.81
CA MET A 28 12.30 -5.09 11.40
C MET A 28 12.89 -4.66 12.75
N LEU A 29 13.30 -3.40 12.85
CA LEU A 29 13.80 -2.87 14.12
C LEU A 29 12.71 -2.89 15.20
N ILE A 30 11.51 -2.45 14.86
CA ILE A 30 10.41 -2.32 15.82
C ILE A 30 9.92 -3.70 16.28
N VAL A 31 9.83 -4.70 15.38
CA VAL A 31 9.33 -6.03 15.73
C VAL A 31 10.18 -6.74 16.78
N ASN A 32 11.46 -6.39 16.87
CA ASN A 32 12.36 -6.95 17.89
C ASN A 32 12.06 -6.46 19.33
N PHE A 33 11.34 -5.35 19.45
CA PHE A 33 11.08 -4.73 20.75
C PHE A 33 9.60 -4.72 21.14
N VAL A 34 8.70 -4.89 20.17
CA VAL A 34 7.25 -4.73 20.38
C VAL A 34 6.50 -5.88 19.74
N SER A 35 5.57 -6.47 20.49
CA SER A 35 4.73 -7.58 20.01
C SER A 35 3.25 -7.37 20.39
N GLY A 36 2.37 -8.18 19.81
CA GLY A 36 0.95 -8.15 20.11
C GLY A 36 0.22 -6.90 19.61
N ILE A 37 -0.78 -6.43 20.37
CA ILE A 37 -1.61 -5.26 20.00
C ILE A 37 -0.76 -4.00 19.79
N PRO A 38 0.20 -3.63 20.67
CA PRO A 38 1.06 -2.48 20.44
C PRO A 38 1.82 -2.54 19.12
N TRP A 39 2.28 -3.73 18.71
CA TRP A 39 2.91 -3.93 17.42
C TRP A 39 1.96 -3.59 16.25
N TYR A 40 0.73 -4.08 16.28
CA TYR A 40 -0.24 -3.81 15.21
C TYR A 40 -0.58 -2.32 15.10
N LEU A 41 -0.73 -1.64 16.23
CA LEU A 41 -0.97 -0.19 16.24
C LEU A 41 0.24 0.57 15.70
N LEU A 42 1.43 0.28 16.20
CA LEU A 42 2.65 0.98 15.80
C LEU A 42 2.98 0.75 14.32
N SER A 43 2.83 -0.48 13.83
CA SER A 43 3.04 -0.79 12.41
C SER A 43 2.02 -0.11 11.50
N SER A 44 0.76 0.03 11.96
CA SER A 44 -0.27 0.77 11.24
C SER A 44 0.02 2.27 11.18
N MET A 45 0.47 2.86 12.29
CA MET A 45 0.91 4.26 12.34
C MET A 45 2.12 4.50 11.43
N LEU A 46 3.08 3.57 11.40
CA LEU A 46 4.24 3.64 10.52
C LEU A 46 3.82 3.63 9.05
N ARG A 47 2.91 2.72 8.65
CA ARG A 47 2.37 2.68 7.28
C ARG A 47 1.62 3.95 6.91
N ALA A 48 0.81 4.47 7.82
CA ALA A 48 0.11 5.73 7.61
C ALA A 48 1.08 6.90 7.42
N ALA A 49 2.12 6.98 8.24
CA ALA A 49 3.16 8.02 8.12
C ALA A 49 3.88 7.93 6.78
N PHE A 50 4.31 6.73 6.36
CA PHE A 50 4.92 6.53 5.05
C PHE A 50 3.92 6.84 3.92
N GLY A 51 2.64 6.50 4.05
CA GLY A 51 1.60 6.87 3.10
C GLY A 51 1.50 8.39 2.91
N VAL A 52 1.53 9.16 3.99
CA VAL A 52 1.54 10.63 3.94
C VAL A 52 2.80 11.14 3.25
N ILE A 53 3.98 10.60 3.57
CA ILE A 53 5.24 10.97 2.92
C ILE A 53 5.16 10.72 1.41
N ILE A 54 4.63 9.56 1.00
CA ILE A 54 4.45 9.20 -0.41
C ILE A 54 3.50 10.16 -1.12
N LEU A 55 2.38 10.53 -0.50
CA LEU A 55 1.45 11.51 -1.05
C LEU A 55 2.11 12.88 -1.24
N MET A 56 2.83 13.36 -0.24
CA MET A 56 3.56 14.64 -0.31
C MET A 56 4.63 14.61 -1.40
N LEU A 57 5.37 13.52 -1.50
CA LEU A 57 6.38 13.33 -2.53
C LEU A 57 5.76 13.27 -3.92
N GLY A 58 4.68 12.51 -4.08
CA GLY A 58 3.98 12.36 -5.34
C GLY A 58 3.36 13.67 -5.84
N THR A 59 2.79 14.48 -4.95
CA THR A 59 2.28 15.82 -5.32
C THR A 59 3.40 16.71 -5.85
N ARG A 60 4.58 16.64 -5.25
CA ARG A 60 5.76 17.41 -5.71
C ARG A 60 6.33 16.89 -7.02
N LEU A 61 6.47 15.56 -7.17
CA LEU A 61 7.07 14.97 -8.36
C LEU A 61 6.19 15.09 -9.60
N TYR A 62 4.89 14.86 -9.43
CA TYR A 62 3.96 14.76 -10.57
C TYR A 62 3.09 15.99 -10.77
N GLY A 63 3.14 16.95 -9.84
CA GLY A 63 2.34 18.18 -9.91
C GLY A 63 0.84 17.94 -9.76
N LYS A 64 0.44 16.79 -9.17
CA LYS A 64 -0.95 16.45 -8.89
C LYS A 64 -1.33 16.83 -7.49
N THR A 65 -2.56 17.29 -7.30
CA THR A 65 -3.09 17.52 -5.94
C THR A 65 -3.42 16.20 -5.26
N THR A 66 -3.38 16.17 -3.93
CA THR A 66 -3.81 15.00 -3.15
C THR A 66 -5.23 14.55 -3.52
N ARG A 67 -6.12 15.51 -3.81
CA ARG A 67 -7.49 15.21 -4.25
C ARG A 67 -7.52 14.48 -5.59
N GLU A 68 -6.69 14.87 -6.56
CA GLU A 68 -6.59 14.18 -7.86
C GLU A 68 -6.02 12.77 -7.71
N ILE A 69 -5.06 12.57 -6.82
CA ILE A 69 -4.47 11.26 -6.54
C ILE A 69 -5.49 10.32 -5.91
N LEU A 70 -6.27 10.83 -4.95
CA LEU A 70 -7.28 10.06 -4.23
C LEU A 70 -8.66 10.09 -4.89
N SER A 71 -8.83 10.83 -5.99
CA SER A 71 -10.13 10.93 -6.67
C SER A 71 -10.48 9.65 -7.41
N LEU A 72 -11.67 9.15 -7.15
CA LEU A 72 -12.26 8.05 -7.90
C LEU A 72 -12.76 8.56 -9.24
N HIS A 73 -12.07 8.19 -10.31
CA HIS A 73 -12.52 8.46 -11.68
C HIS A 73 -13.71 7.52 -12.00
N ASN A 74 -14.82 8.05 -12.50
CA ASN A 74 -16.11 7.32 -12.67
C ASN A 74 -16.79 6.92 -11.34
N SER A 75 -17.22 7.92 -10.61
CA SER A 75 -17.72 7.79 -9.24
C SER A 75 -18.83 6.75 -9.04
N LYS A 76 -19.78 6.57 -9.97
CA LYS A 76 -20.89 5.62 -9.79
C LYS A 76 -20.44 4.15 -9.80
N ILE A 77 -19.64 3.75 -10.79
CA ILE A 77 -19.15 2.37 -10.90
C ILE A 77 -18.14 2.09 -9.78
N ALA A 78 -17.27 3.05 -9.47
CA ALA A 78 -16.29 2.91 -8.40
C ALA A 78 -16.97 2.81 -7.01
N ILE A 79 -18.02 3.59 -6.76
CA ILE A 79 -18.80 3.49 -5.51
C ILE A 79 -19.52 2.14 -5.43
N LEU A 80 -20.18 1.70 -6.52
CA LEU A 80 -20.93 0.46 -6.52
C LEU A 80 -20.02 -0.77 -6.34
N SER A 81 -18.88 -0.81 -7.05
CA SER A 81 -17.88 -1.87 -6.87
C SER A 81 -17.19 -1.79 -5.51
N GLY A 82 -16.94 -0.60 -4.99
CA GLY A 82 -16.41 -0.38 -3.66
C GLY A 82 -17.36 -0.85 -2.56
N LEU A 83 -18.66 -0.59 -2.69
CA LEU A 83 -19.68 -1.11 -1.78
C LEU A 83 -19.78 -2.63 -1.84
N GLY A 84 -19.78 -3.23 -3.03
CA GLY A 84 -19.76 -4.69 -3.19
C GLY A 84 -18.53 -5.32 -2.55
N PHE A 85 -17.36 -4.73 -2.75
CA PHE A 85 -16.14 -5.18 -2.10
C PHE A 85 -16.17 -5.01 -0.58
N LEU A 86 -16.74 -3.91 -0.07
CA LEU A 86 -16.88 -3.67 1.37
C LEU A 86 -17.79 -4.73 2.01
N VAL A 87 -18.93 -5.04 1.38
CA VAL A 87 -19.85 -6.12 1.85
C VAL A 87 -19.12 -7.45 1.87
N PHE A 88 -18.42 -7.82 0.78
CA PHE A 88 -17.61 -9.02 0.73
C PHE A 88 -16.56 -9.06 1.85
N LEU A 89 -15.84 -7.96 2.06
CA LEU A 89 -14.80 -7.85 3.10
C LEU A 89 -15.42 -8.03 4.50
N LEU A 90 -16.56 -7.41 4.78
CA LEU A 90 -17.24 -7.54 6.07
C LEU A 90 -17.72 -8.98 6.31
N CYS A 91 -18.30 -9.64 5.29
CA CYS A 91 -18.68 -11.05 5.38
C CYS A 91 -17.46 -11.95 5.60
N TYR A 92 -16.37 -11.72 4.87
CA TYR A 92 -15.13 -12.48 5.02
C TYR A 92 -14.52 -12.28 6.42
N VAL A 93 -14.44 -11.05 6.89
CA VAL A 93 -13.95 -10.73 8.22
C VAL A 93 -14.79 -11.37 9.32
N ALA A 94 -16.13 -11.36 9.19
CA ALA A 94 -17.03 -12.01 10.11
C ALA A 94 -16.85 -13.55 10.10
N ALA A 95 -16.74 -14.16 8.94
CA ALA A 95 -16.53 -15.60 8.80
C ALA A 95 -15.19 -16.04 9.41
N VAL A 96 -14.11 -15.30 9.16
CA VAL A 96 -12.78 -15.54 9.77
C VAL A 96 -12.84 -15.38 11.28
N TYR A 97 -13.53 -14.34 11.78
CA TYR A 97 -13.67 -14.13 13.22
C TYR A 97 -14.40 -15.29 13.90
N VAL A 98 -15.52 -15.73 13.33
CA VAL A 98 -16.29 -16.86 13.85
C VAL A 98 -15.47 -18.16 13.80
N GLY A 99 -14.78 -18.41 12.70
CA GLY A 99 -13.93 -19.60 12.53
C GLY A 99 -12.72 -19.66 13.46
N CYS A 100 -12.13 -18.50 13.78
CA CYS A 100 -10.91 -18.43 14.62
C CYS A 100 -11.21 -18.25 16.12
N ARG A 101 -12.45 -17.94 16.51
CA ARG A 101 -12.83 -17.60 17.88
C ARG A 101 -12.51 -18.71 18.90
N GLY A 102 -12.57 -19.97 18.47
CA GLY A 102 -12.28 -21.13 19.33
C GLY A 102 -10.83 -21.59 19.35
N ILE A 103 -9.99 -21.11 18.44
CA ILE A 103 -8.68 -21.70 18.17
C ILE A 103 -7.53 -20.94 18.84
N SER A 104 -7.62 -19.62 18.99
CA SER A 104 -6.45 -18.79 19.31
C SER A 104 -6.57 -17.84 20.50
N GLY A 105 -7.64 -17.88 21.28
CA GLY A 105 -7.88 -16.87 22.33
C GLY A 105 -7.93 -15.44 21.76
N LEU A 106 -8.28 -15.32 20.47
CA LEU A 106 -8.31 -14.05 19.74
C LEU A 106 -9.39 -13.14 20.35
N THR A 107 -8.98 -12.10 21.04
CA THR A 107 -9.91 -11.10 21.54
C THR A 107 -10.43 -10.24 20.38
N ALA A 108 -11.65 -9.69 20.54
CA ALA A 108 -12.21 -8.77 19.53
C ALA A 108 -11.26 -7.59 19.25
N GLY A 109 -10.61 -7.05 20.32
CA GLY A 109 -9.65 -5.95 20.17
C GLY A 109 -8.43 -6.33 19.34
N LEU A 110 -7.86 -7.49 19.54
CA LEU A 110 -6.71 -7.99 18.76
C LEU A 110 -7.13 -8.25 17.29
N PHE A 111 -8.32 -8.78 17.09
CA PHE A 111 -8.86 -9.00 15.75
C PHE A 111 -9.03 -7.69 14.99
N PHE A 112 -9.67 -6.69 15.61
CA PHE A 112 -9.84 -5.37 14.97
C PHE A 112 -8.50 -4.67 14.72
N ALA A 113 -7.56 -4.73 15.66
CA ALA A 113 -6.23 -4.14 15.46
C ALA A 113 -5.49 -4.80 14.29
N ARG A 114 -5.53 -6.13 14.18
CA ARG A 114 -4.84 -6.86 13.14
C ARG A 114 -5.53 -6.74 11.79
N ILE A 115 -6.83 -6.99 11.71
CA ILE A 115 -7.54 -7.06 10.42
C ILE A 115 -7.89 -5.67 9.89
N LEU A 116 -8.51 -4.81 10.70
CA LEU A 116 -8.95 -3.51 10.21
C LEU A 116 -7.80 -2.50 10.11
N LEU A 117 -7.08 -2.27 11.20
CA LEU A 117 -6.05 -1.24 11.20
C LEU A 117 -4.84 -1.66 10.35
N GLN A 118 -4.29 -2.84 10.60
CA GLN A 118 -3.07 -3.27 9.93
C GLN A 118 -3.32 -3.53 8.45
N GLN A 119 -4.35 -4.28 8.08
CA GLN A 119 -4.60 -4.61 6.67
C GLN A 119 -5.02 -3.39 5.87
N LEU A 120 -5.83 -2.51 6.42
CA LEU A 120 -6.26 -1.30 5.72
C LEU A 120 -5.09 -0.34 5.48
N THR A 121 -4.24 -0.14 6.48
CA THR A 121 -3.04 0.69 6.33
C THR A 121 -1.99 0.04 5.42
N THR A 122 -1.88 -1.30 5.42
CA THR A 122 -1.04 -2.04 4.48
C THR A 122 -1.50 -1.81 3.05
N ALA A 123 -2.77 -2.04 2.76
CA ALA A 123 -3.33 -1.85 1.42
C ALA A 123 -3.12 -0.40 0.93
N LEU A 124 -3.38 0.60 1.78
CA LEU A 124 -3.16 2.00 1.43
C LEU A 124 -1.68 2.29 1.13
N TYR A 125 -0.78 1.84 1.99
CA TYR A 125 0.66 2.03 1.80
C TYR A 125 1.15 1.37 0.51
N GLU A 126 0.74 0.14 0.24
CA GLU A 126 1.15 -0.61 -0.96
C GLU A 126 0.61 0.02 -2.23
N GLU A 127 -0.66 0.45 -2.26
CA GLU A 127 -1.23 1.17 -3.38
C GLU A 127 -0.47 2.48 -3.67
N LEU A 128 -0.14 3.24 -2.64
CA LEU A 128 0.59 4.49 -2.81
C LEU A 128 2.05 4.26 -3.21
N ASN A 129 2.74 3.32 -2.60
CA ASN A 129 4.16 3.09 -2.87
C ASN A 129 4.40 2.39 -4.21
N TYR A 130 3.73 1.25 -4.42
CA TYR A 130 4.02 0.41 -5.59
C TYR A 130 3.21 0.83 -6.81
N ARG A 131 1.95 1.18 -6.64
CA ARG A 131 1.13 1.59 -7.79
C ARG A 131 1.28 3.07 -8.10
N PHE A 132 1.04 3.95 -7.14
CA PHE A 132 1.06 5.38 -7.46
C PHE A 132 2.45 5.88 -7.83
N LEU A 133 3.49 5.68 -7.00
CA LEU A 133 4.83 6.19 -7.32
C LEU A 133 5.44 5.55 -8.57
N ILE A 134 5.34 4.22 -8.70
CA ILE A 134 5.93 3.52 -9.84
C ILE A 134 5.10 3.74 -11.09
N LEU A 135 3.77 3.55 -11.02
CA LEU A 135 2.88 3.65 -12.15
C LEU A 135 2.88 5.05 -12.74
N GLU A 136 2.65 6.05 -11.91
CA GLU A 136 2.60 7.44 -12.37
C GLU A 136 3.95 7.90 -12.92
N GLY A 137 5.06 7.51 -12.27
CA GLY A 137 6.40 7.79 -12.78
C GLY A 137 6.68 7.12 -14.11
N TYR A 138 6.37 5.84 -14.22
CA TYR A 138 6.65 5.05 -15.42
C TYR A 138 5.79 5.47 -16.61
N PHE A 139 4.50 5.75 -16.39
CA PHE A 139 3.56 6.12 -17.46
C PHE A 139 3.44 7.60 -17.72
N HIS A 140 4.16 8.43 -17.00
CA HIS A 140 4.07 9.86 -17.20
C HIS A 140 4.36 10.23 -18.68
N GLY A 141 3.29 10.51 -19.42
CA GLY A 141 3.35 10.81 -20.86
C GLY A 141 3.43 9.60 -21.80
N ASN A 142 3.47 8.36 -21.33
CA ASN A 142 3.51 7.17 -22.19
C ASN A 142 2.17 6.43 -22.19
N LYS A 143 1.52 6.31 -23.36
CA LYS A 143 0.22 5.65 -23.54
C LYS A 143 0.33 4.26 -24.20
N SER A 144 1.54 3.75 -24.41
CA SER A 144 1.77 2.46 -25.09
C SER A 144 1.18 1.28 -24.29
N VAL A 145 0.50 0.38 -24.98
CA VAL A 145 -0.04 -0.86 -24.40
C VAL A 145 1.09 -1.74 -23.87
N TRP A 146 2.19 -1.84 -24.59
CA TRP A 146 3.36 -2.61 -24.17
C TRP A 146 3.98 -2.09 -22.88
N SER A 147 4.04 -0.79 -22.68
CA SER A 147 4.49 -0.20 -21.43
C SER A 147 3.58 -0.59 -20.25
N ARG A 148 2.26 -0.64 -20.48
CA ARG A 148 1.30 -1.05 -19.43
C ARG A 148 1.45 -2.53 -19.07
N LEU A 149 1.64 -3.39 -20.06
CA LEU A 149 1.88 -4.82 -19.85
C LEU A 149 3.20 -5.05 -19.10
N LEU A 150 4.27 -4.37 -19.52
CA LEU A 150 5.55 -4.44 -18.82
C LEU A 150 5.44 -3.95 -17.38
N TYR A 151 4.74 -2.83 -17.16
CA TYR A 151 4.47 -2.36 -15.79
C TYR A 151 3.71 -3.39 -14.96
N ALA A 152 2.63 -3.95 -15.51
CA ALA A 152 1.84 -4.95 -14.79
C ALA A 152 2.69 -6.17 -14.41
N PHE A 153 3.55 -6.64 -15.33
CA PHE A 153 4.45 -7.74 -15.11
C PHE A 153 5.51 -7.43 -14.03
N VAL A 154 6.18 -6.28 -14.13
CA VAL A 154 7.18 -5.84 -13.15
C VAL A 154 6.55 -5.61 -11.77
N SER A 155 5.38 -4.97 -11.72
CA SER A 155 4.64 -4.75 -10.49
C SER A 155 4.25 -6.08 -9.83
N PHE A 156 3.78 -7.04 -10.60
CA PHE A 156 3.48 -8.39 -10.12
C PHE A 156 4.71 -9.08 -9.54
N LEU A 157 5.85 -9.04 -10.24
CA LEU A 157 7.09 -9.66 -9.76
C LEU A 157 7.60 -9.00 -8.48
N VAL A 158 7.65 -7.67 -8.44
CA VAL A 158 8.12 -6.93 -7.26
C VAL A 158 7.19 -7.17 -6.06
N PHE A 159 5.88 -7.07 -6.28
CA PHE A 159 4.88 -7.31 -5.24
C PHE A 159 4.93 -8.77 -4.74
N GLY A 160 5.00 -9.74 -5.65
CA GLY A 160 5.12 -11.15 -5.29
C GLY A 160 6.42 -11.44 -4.53
N ALA A 161 7.55 -10.90 -4.98
CA ALA A 161 8.84 -11.08 -4.31
C ALA A 161 8.83 -10.51 -2.87
N THR A 162 8.23 -9.35 -2.65
CA THR A 162 8.12 -8.77 -1.30
C THR A 162 7.31 -9.67 -0.36
N HIS A 163 6.26 -10.32 -0.86
CA HIS A 163 5.43 -11.23 -0.05
C HIS A 163 6.12 -12.57 0.24
N VAL A 164 6.96 -13.06 -0.66
CA VAL A 164 7.76 -14.29 -0.41
C VAL A 164 8.85 -14.04 0.63
N VAL A 165 9.44 -12.85 0.66
CA VAL A 165 10.51 -12.51 1.62
C VAL A 165 9.95 -12.18 3.01
N THR A 166 8.71 -11.70 3.11
CA THR A 166 8.09 -11.25 4.38
C THR A 166 7.07 -12.24 4.96
N GLY A 167 6.69 -13.28 4.23
CA GLY A 167 5.81 -14.37 4.68
C GLY A 167 6.61 -15.47 5.33
#